data_8e5307713236436cc1e34f82cf89808b
#
_entry.id   8e5307713236436cc1e34f82cf89808b
#
_cell.length_a   1.000
_cell.length_b   1.000
_cell.length_c   1.000
_cell.angle_alpha   90.00
_cell.angle_beta   90.00
_cell.angle_gamma   90.00
#
_symmetry.space_group_name_H-M   'P 1'
#
loop_
_entity.id
_entity.type
_entity.pdbx_description
1 polymer ?
#
loop_
_entity_poly.entity_id
_entity_poly.type
_entity_poly.pdbx_seq_one_letter_code
_entity_poly.pdbx_strand_id
1 'polypeptide(L)'
;ASDRDRMDRPGTSRLGADLKFGTLSVRGVWQATGGSAAAFRNELLWREFGHHLLWQWPELLHAPFRPGFRGFPWREDADGWAAWTEGRTGYPVVDAAARQLLQEGFVHNRARMVAASFLTKHLLIDFRRGEAHYLRWLTDGDWALNDAGWQWSAGCGCDAQPWFRIFNPVTQGQKFDPD
;
A
#
# COMPACT_ATOMS: atom_id res chain seq x y z
N ALA A 1 7.06 16.07 9.09
CA ALA A 1 6.34 16.14 7.80
C ALA A 1 7.28 16.07 6.59
N SER A 2 8.50 16.60 6.69
CA SER A 2 9.51 16.57 5.61
C SER A 2 9.98 15.14 5.28
N ASP A 3 10.08 14.26 6.26
CA ASP A 3 10.67 12.93 6.12
C ASP A 3 9.63 11.81 5.90
N ARG A 4 8.35 12.16 5.73
CA ARG A 4 7.27 11.16 5.55
C ARG A 4 7.47 10.23 4.35
N ASP A 5 8.19 10.67 3.34
CA ASP A 5 8.45 9.89 2.13
C ASP A 5 9.81 9.17 2.17
N ARG A 6 10.65 9.47 3.18
CA ARG A 6 11.96 8.83 3.38
C ARG A 6 11.76 7.46 4.02
N MET A 7 12.22 6.40 3.33
CA MET A 7 12.09 5.02 3.80
C MET A 7 13.24 4.63 4.75
N ASP A 8 14.38 5.28 4.61
CA ASP A 8 15.59 5.13 5.42
C ASP A 8 15.49 5.79 6.81
N ARG A 9 14.41 6.53 7.11
CA ARG A 9 14.26 7.31 8.35
C ARG A 9 12.93 7.05 9.05
N PRO A 10 12.86 7.15 10.38
CA PRO A 10 11.62 7.01 11.14
C PRO A 10 10.72 8.25 10.98
N GLY A 11 10.26 8.51 9.74
CA GLY A 11 9.44 9.68 9.36
C GLY A 11 7.93 9.51 9.49
N THR A 12 7.44 8.33 9.94
CA THR A 12 6.02 8.00 10.03
C THR A 12 5.56 7.84 11.47
N SER A 13 4.25 8.04 11.73
CA SER A 13 3.68 7.92 13.08
C SER A 13 3.60 6.48 13.59
N ARG A 14 3.55 5.50 12.70
CA ARG A 14 3.29 4.06 12.98
C ARG A 14 1.98 3.79 13.76
N LEU A 15 1.00 4.70 13.74
CA LEU A 15 -0.27 4.57 14.45
C LEU A 15 -1.29 3.64 13.74
N GLY A 16 -0.90 2.99 12.65
CA GLY A 16 -1.82 2.15 11.86
C GLY A 16 -2.47 1.04 12.68
N ALA A 17 -1.70 0.31 13.48
CA ALA A 17 -2.19 -0.76 14.34
C ALA A 17 -3.14 -0.21 15.44
N ASP A 18 -2.76 0.87 16.11
CA ASP A 18 -3.59 1.50 17.15
C ASP A 18 -4.94 1.95 16.60
N LEU A 19 -4.95 2.57 15.42
CA LEU A 19 -6.17 3.00 14.74
C LEU A 19 -7.02 1.81 14.27
N LYS A 20 -6.38 0.71 13.84
CA LYS A 20 -7.07 -0.51 13.42
C LYS A 20 -7.77 -1.20 14.60
N PHE A 21 -7.05 -1.40 15.69
CA PHE A 21 -7.58 -2.10 16.88
C PHE A 21 -8.38 -1.20 17.82
N GLY A 22 -8.48 0.11 17.50
CA GLY A 22 -9.29 1.05 18.27
C GLY A 22 -8.68 1.45 19.62
N THR A 23 -7.39 1.17 19.85
CA THR A 23 -6.68 1.70 21.04
C THR A 23 -6.54 3.21 20.98
N LEU A 24 -6.52 3.76 19.75
CA LEU A 24 -6.65 5.19 19.49
C LEU A 24 -7.84 5.45 18.54
N SER A 25 -8.66 6.45 18.88
CA SER A 25 -9.72 6.89 17.96
C SER A 25 -9.17 7.89 16.94
N VAL A 26 -9.64 7.81 15.69
CA VAL A 26 -9.30 8.76 14.62
C VAL A 26 -9.62 10.19 15.05
N ARG A 27 -10.76 10.39 15.72
CA ARG A 27 -11.18 11.71 16.22
C ARG A 27 -10.22 12.26 17.29
N GLY A 28 -9.75 11.41 18.22
CA GLY A 28 -8.76 11.78 19.22
C GLY A 28 -7.43 12.18 18.58
N VAL A 29 -6.94 11.40 17.62
CA VAL A 29 -5.71 11.71 16.87
C VAL A 29 -5.87 13.02 16.08
N TRP A 30 -7.01 13.23 15.43
CA TRP A 30 -7.32 14.48 14.73
C TRP A 30 -7.26 15.70 15.63
N GLN A 31 -7.84 15.62 16.83
CA GLN A 31 -7.81 16.69 17.81
C GLN A 31 -6.39 16.96 18.33
N ALA A 32 -5.65 15.90 18.64
CA ALA A 32 -4.29 16.01 19.18
C ALA A 32 -3.28 16.60 18.19
N THR A 33 -3.49 16.45 16.87
CA THR A 33 -2.53 16.91 15.85
C THR A 33 -2.55 18.43 15.60
N GLY A 34 -3.55 19.18 16.10
CA GLY A 34 -3.64 20.65 15.91
C GLY A 34 -3.64 21.09 14.43
N GLY A 35 -3.64 22.40 14.19
CA GLY A 35 -3.73 22.98 12.85
C GLY A 35 -2.45 22.85 12.01
N SER A 36 -1.29 22.61 12.61
CA SER A 36 0.02 22.57 11.93
C SER A 36 0.32 21.25 11.21
N ALA A 37 -0.51 20.23 11.38
CA ALA A 37 -0.28 18.88 10.85
C ALA A 37 -1.16 18.53 9.62
N ALA A 38 -1.36 19.48 8.69
CA ALA A 38 -2.26 19.32 7.55
C ALA A 38 -1.99 18.06 6.73
N ALA A 39 -0.72 17.76 6.42
CA ALA A 39 -0.34 16.56 5.68
C ALA A 39 -0.74 15.26 6.41
N PHE A 40 -0.57 15.21 7.73
CA PHE A 40 -0.96 14.04 8.52
C PHE A 40 -2.49 13.92 8.61
N ARG A 41 -3.21 15.03 8.77
CA ARG A 41 -4.67 15.05 8.75
C ARG A 41 -5.24 14.57 7.42
N ASN A 42 -4.60 14.91 6.32
CA ASN A 42 -4.99 14.38 5.01
C ASN A 42 -4.89 12.85 4.94
N GLU A 43 -3.90 12.24 5.60
CA GLU A 43 -3.83 10.76 5.66
C GLU A 43 -4.99 10.17 6.49
N LEU A 44 -5.44 10.85 7.54
CA LEU A 44 -6.65 10.42 8.26
C LEU A 44 -7.91 10.54 7.39
N LEU A 45 -8.01 11.58 6.54
CA LEU A 45 -9.11 11.70 5.57
C LEU A 45 -9.07 10.60 4.51
N TRP A 46 -7.89 10.23 4.02
CA TRP A 46 -7.73 9.09 3.11
C TRP A 46 -8.18 7.79 3.76
N ARG A 47 -7.91 7.62 5.05
CA ARG A 47 -8.41 6.48 5.81
C ARG A 47 -9.94 6.44 5.80
N GLU A 48 -10.60 7.53 6.16
CA GLU A 48 -12.07 7.63 6.15
C GLU A 48 -12.65 7.41 4.75
N PHE A 49 -12.00 7.96 3.72
CA PHE A 49 -12.40 7.74 2.32
C PHE A 49 -12.37 6.25 1.95
N GLY A 50 -11.31 5.52 2.30
CA GLY A 50 -11.24 4.06 2.06
C GLY A 50 -12.38 3.30 2.73
N HIS A 51 -12.70 3.62 3.99
CA HIS A 51 -13.82 3.01 4.70
C HIS A 51 -15.18 3.34 4.06
N HIS A 52 -15.38 4.59 3.61
CA HIS A 52 -16.59 4.97 2.90
C HIS A 52 -16.73 4.26 1.55
N LEU A 53 -15.63 4.07 0.83
CA LEU A 53 -15.64 3.28 -0.40
C LEU A 53 -16.11 1.85 -0.15
N LEU A 54 -15.49 1.17 0.80
CA LEU A 54 -15.84 -0.22 1.10
C LEU A 54 -17.26 -0.35 1.67
N TRP A 55 -17.71 0.63 2.46
CA TRP A 55 -19.10 0.66 2.95
C TRP A 55 -20.10 0.78 1.80
N GLN A 56 -19.81 1.62 0.81
CA GLN A 56 -20.71 1.86 -0.31
C GLN A 56 -20.67 0.74 -1.37
N TRP A 57 -19.50 0.13 -1.55
CA TRP A 57 -19.25 -0.93 -2.53
C TRP A 57 -18.51 -2.11 -1.88
N PRO A 58 -19.21 -2.94 -1.09
CA PRO A 58 -18.58 -4.08 -0.39
C PRO A 58 -18.02 -5.14 -1.35
N GLU A 59 -18.47 -5.18 -2.61
CA GLU A 59 -17.91 -6.03 -3.66
C GLU A 59 -16.43 -5.73 -3.99
N LEU A 60 -15.89 -4.60 -3.55
CA LEU A 60 -14.48 -4.26 -3.77
C LEU A 60 -13.52 -5.28 -3.15
N LEU A 61 -13.92 -5.96 -2.09
CA LEU A 61 -13.15 -7.07 -1.51
C LEU A 61 -12.89 -8.23 -2.49
N HIS A 62 -13.61 -8.28 -3.61
CA HIS A 62 -13.53 -9.39 -4.56
C HIS A 62 -13.40 -8.95 -6.01
N ALA A 63 -13.60 -7.67 -6.30
CA ALA A 63 -13.62 -7.15 -7.67
C ALA A 63 -12.99 -5.76 -7.76
N PRO A 64 -12.34 -5.43 -8.89
CA PRO A 64 -11.84 -4.08 -9.13
C PRO A 64 -13.00 -3.08 -9.24
N PHE A 65 -12.80 -1.87 -8.70
CA PHE A 65 -13.76 -0.77 -8.81
C PHE A 65 -14.10 -0.45 -10.27
N ARG A 66 -13.06 -0.38 -11.12
CA ARG A 66 -13.23 -0.12 -12.56
C ARG A 66 -13.59 -1.41 -13.30
N PRO A 67 -14.81 -1.53 -13.88
CA PRO A 67 -15.28 -2.76 -14.52
C PRO A 67 -14.37 -3.27 -15.65
N GLY A 68 -13.67 -2.38 -16.35
CA GLY A 68 -12.75 -2.75 -17.42
C GLY A 68 -11.57 -3.62 -16.98
N PHE A 69 -11.30 -3.72 -15.68
CA PHE A 69 -10.25 -4.59 -15.12
C PHE A 69 -10.77 -5.95 -14.66
N ARG A 70 -12.07 -6.24 -14.70
CA ARG A 70 -12.64 -7.51 -14.23
C ARG A 70 -12.13 -8.72 -15.02
N GLY A 71 -11.80 -8.55 -16.27
CA GLY A 71 -11.24 -9.60 -17.15
C GLY A 71 -9.79 -9.36 -17.54
N PHE A 72 -9.04 -8.58 -16.76
CA PHE A 72 -7.65 -8.29 -17.09
C PHE A 72 -6.81 -9.59 -17.11
N PRO A 73 -6.00 -9.83 -18.17
CA PRO A 73 -5.25 -11.06 -18.36
C PRO A 73 -3.98 -11.08 -17.49
N TRP A 74 -4.16 -11.23 -16.18
CA TRP A 74 -3.04 -11.38 -15.24
C TRP A 74 -2.22 -12.63 -15.58
N ARG A 75 -0.93 -12.58 -15.31
CA ARG A 75 -0.02 -13.72 -15.54
C ARG A 75 -0.02 -14.64 -14.32
N GLU A 76 0.06 -15.94 -14.61
CA GLU A 76 0.42 -16.96 -13.63
C GLU A 76 1.92 -17.16 -13.69
N ASP A 77 2.64 -16.50 -12.78
CA ASP A 77 4.11 -16.54 -12.66
C ASP A 77 4.48 -16.96 -11.24
N ALA A 78 4.67 -18.25 -11.04
CA ALA A 78 4.97 -18.82 -9.72
C ALA A 78 6.36 -18.39 -9.22
N ASP A 79 7.34 -18.31 -10.11
CA ASP A 79 8.72 -17.93 -9.73
C ASP A 79 8.79 -16.44 -9.42
N GLY A 80 8.15 -15.59 -10.22
CA GLY A 80 8.03 -14.16 -9.95
C GLY A 80 7.28 -13.88 -8.66
N TRP A 81 6.21 -14.62 -8.38
CA TRP A 81 5.49 -14.55 -7.12
C TRP A 81 6.36 -14.92 -5.92
N ALA A 82 7.07 -16.05 -5.99
CA ALA A 82 7.98 -16.50 -4.92
C ALA A 82 9.10 -15.48 -4.69
N ALA A 83 9.73 -15.00 -5.77
CA ALA A 83 10.78 -13.99 -5.67
C ALA A 83 10.28 -12.70 -5.01
N TRP A 84 9.06 -12.24 -5.36
CA TRP A 84 8.46 -11.04 -4.79
C TRP A 84 8.10 -11.20 -3.32
N THR A 85 7.48 -12.31 -2.92
CA THR A 85 7.08 -12.55 -1.52
C THR A 85 8.26 -12.78 -0.59
N GLU A 86 9.36 -13.35 -1.10
CA GLU A 86 10.55 -13.69 -0.32
C GLU A 86 11.64 -12.60 -0.36
N GLY A 87 11.40 -11.51 -1.10
CA GLY A 87 12.36 -10.40 -1.24
C GLY A 87 13.63 -10.81 -2.00
N ARG A 88 13.46 -11.49 -3.14
CA ARG A 88 14.53 -11.98 -4.03
C ARG A 88 14.36 -11.57 -5.48
N THR A 89 13.68 -10.43 -5.72
CA THR A 89 13.44 -9.90 -7.07
C THR A 89 14.69 -9.34 -7.74
N GLY A 90 15.71 -9.02 -6.94
CA GLY A 90 16.92 -8.31 -7.39
C GLY A 90 16.75 -6.78 -7.44
N TYR A 91 15.60 -6.25 -7.03
CA TYR A 91 15.36 -4.81 -6.87
C TYR A 91 15.36 -4.46 -5.38
N PRO A 92 16.43 -3.79 -4.87
CA PRO A 92 16.65 -3.61 -3.44
C PRO A 92 15.45 -3.05 -2.67
N VAL A 93 14.79 -2.02 -3.18
CA VAL A 93 13.64 -1.39 -2.52
C VAL A 93 12.42 -2.32 -2.47
N VAL A 94 12.21 -3.17 -3.47
CA VAL A 94 11.13 -4.16 -3.49
C VAL A 94 11.43 -5.29 -2.51
N ASP A 95 12.66 -5.76 -2.52
CA ASP A 95 13.14 -6.84 -1.65
C ASP A 95 13.15 -6.41 -0.18
N ALA A 96 13.55 -5.17 0.10
CA ALA A 96 13.49 -4.59 1.44
C ALA A 96 12.04 -4.49 1.95
N ALA A 97 11.09 -4.08 1.10
CA ALA A 97 9.68 -4.03 1.47
C ALA A 97 9.11 -5.41 1.85
N ALA A 98 9.46 -6.46 1.09
CA ALA A 98 9.02 -7.82 1.38
C ALA A 98 9.62 -8.33 2.70
N ARG A 99 10.91 -8.11 2.93
CA ARG A 99 11.58 -8.51 4.18
C ARG A 99 11.03 -7.75 5.38
N GLN A 100 10.81 -6.44 5.26
CA GLN A 100 10.21 -5.63 6.32
C GLN A 100 8.81 -6.13 6.69
N LEU A 101 7.99 -6.47 5.69
CA LEU A 101 6.67 -7.05 5.92
C LEU A 101 6.73 -8.30 6.79
N LEU A 102 7.61 -9.24 6.43
CA LEU A 102 7.73 -10.52 7.12
C LEU A 102 8.36 -10.41 8.52
N GLN A 103 9.27 -9.46 8.71
CA GLN A 103 10.01 -9.30 9.98
C GLN A 103 9.28 -8.41 10.99
N GLU A 104 8.65 -7.31 10.52
CA GLU A 104 8.05 -6.30 11.39
C GLU A 104 6.51 -6.30 11.37
N GLY A 105 5.86 -6.98 10.42
CA GLY A 105 4.43 -6.81 10.19
C GLY A 105 4.05 -5.38 9.78
N PHE A 106 5.02 -4.63 9.27
CA PHE A 106 4.89 -3.24 8.87
C PHE A 106 5.66 -2.99 7.57
N VAL A 107 5.14 -2.12 6.72
CA VAL A 107 5.86 -1.62 5.55
C VAL A 107 5.56 -0.13 5.40
N HIS A 108 6.59 0.67 5.17
CA HIS A 108 6.45 2.09 4.89
C HIS A 108 5.52 2.33 3.69
N ASN A 109 4.63 3.33 3.76
CA ASN A 109 3.63 3.57 2.70
C ASN A 109 4.24 3.69 1.29
N ARG A 110 5.36 4.41 1.15
CA ARG A 110 6.06 4.54 -0.13
C ARG A 110 6.53 3.18 -0.67
N ALA A 111 7.07 2.33 0.20
CA ALA A 111 7.51 0.99 -0.15
C ALA A 111 6.33 0.09 -0.55
N ARG A 112 5.16 0.21 0.14
CA ARG A 112 3.92 -0.49 -0.29
C ARG A 112 3.54 -0.13 -1.72
N MET A 113 3.56 1.16 -2.07
CA MET A 113 3.22 1.63 -3.42
C MET A 113 4.19 1.09 -4.48
N VAL A 114 5.49 1.10 -4.20
CA VAL A 114 6.53 0.60 -5.13
C VAL A 114 6.40 -0.92 -5.30
N ALA A 115 6.28 -1.67 -4.21
CA ALA A 115 6.14 -3.13 -4.23
C ALA A 115 4.85 -3.58 -4.94
N ALA A 116 3.72 -2.90 -4.70
CA ALA A 116 2.45 -3.20 -5.37
C ALA A 116 2.50 -2.85 -6.86
N SER A 117 3.09 -1.72 -7.23
CA SER A 117 3.32 -1.36 -8.63
C SER A 117 4.25 -2.36 -9.34
N PHE A 118 5.27 -2.86 -8.66
CA PHE A 118 6.16 -3.88 -9.21
C PHE A 118 5.41 -5.18 -9.50
N LEU A 119 4.64 -5.68 -8.52
CA LEU A 119 3.84 -6.90 -8.71
C LEU A 119 2.88 -6.78 -9.88
N THR A 120 2.12 -5.67 -9.93
CA THR A 120 1.00 -5.53 -10.88
C THR A 120 1.40 -5.08 -12.27
N LYS A 121 2.50 -4.34 -12.40
CA LYS A 121 2.89 -3.67 -13.67
C LYS A 121 4.19 -4.19 -14.27
N HIS A 122 5.09 -4.78 -13.49
CA HIS A 122 6.29 -5.43 -14.03
C HIS A 122 6.09 -6.94 -14.15
N LEU A 123 5.56 -7.58 -13.09
CA LEU A 123 5.29 -9.01 -13.12
C LEU A 123 3.92 -9.35 -13.74
N LEU A 124 3.00 -8.39 -13.82
CA LEU A 124 1.62 -8.57 -14.28
C LEU A 124 0.85 -9.63 -13.48
N ILE A 125 1.19 -9.81 -12.21
CA ILE A 125 0.50 -10.71 -11.28
C ILE A 125 -0.71 -9.98 -10.68
N ASP A 126 -1.81 -10.72 -10.48
CA ASP A 126 -3.07 -10.19 -9.96
C ASP A 126 -2.87 -9.47 -8.62
N PHE A 127 -3.33 -8.22 -8.56
CA PHE A 127 -3.24 -7.40 -7.36
C PHE A 127 -3.89 -8.04 -6.13
N ARG A 128 -4.95 -8.84 -6.31
CA ARG A 128 -5.66 -9.53 -5.22
C ARG A 128 -4.77 -10.54 -4.49
N ARG A 129 -3.81 -11.15 -5.19
CA ARG A 129 -2.81 -12.03 -4.54
C ARG A 129 -1.90 -11.23 -3.62
N GLY A 130 -1.41 -10.08 -4.08
CA GLY A 130 -0.57 -9.19 -3.27
C GLY A 130 -1.34 -8.59 -2.10
N GLU A 131 -2.58 -8.17 -2.33
CA GLU A 131 -3.49 -7.68 -1.30
C GLU A 131 -3.71 -8.70 -0.18
N ALA A 132 -4.05 -9.94 -0.51
CA ALA A 132 -4.24 -11.03 0.44
C ALA A 132 -2.94 -11.34 1.22
N HIS A 133 -1.78 -11.31 0.53
CA HIS A 133 -0.48 -11.49 1.16
C HIS A 133 -0.19 -10.39 2.18
N TYR A 134 -0.39 -9.13 1.83
CA TYR A 134 -0.20 -8.00 2.75
C TYR A 134 -1.17 -8.05 3.94
N LEU A 135 -2.44 -8.33 3.69
CA LEU A 135 -3.44 -8.44 4.75
C LEU A 135 -3.10 -9.51 5.79
N ARG A 136 -2.49 -10.61 5.33
CA ARG A 136 -2.05 -11.72 6.20
C ARG A 136 -0.90 -11.33 7.13
N TRP A 137 0.04 -10.51 6.67
CA TRP A 137 1.29 -10.24 7.39
C TRP A 137 1.31 -8.89 8.09
N LEU A 138 0.51 -7.92 7.65
CA LEU A 138 0.47 -6.60 8.26
C LEU A 138 -0.24 -6.61 9.62
N THR A 139 0.42 -6.11 10.65
CA THR A 139 -0.19 -5.85 11.96
C THR A 139 -1.27 -4.78 11.85
N ASP A 140 -1.05 -3.77 11.00
CA ASP A 140 -2.01 -2.69 10.71
C ASP A 140 -2.94 -3.00 9.53
N GLY A 141 -2.97 -4.26 9.04
CA GLY A 141 -3.77 -4.66 7.89
C GLY A 141 -5.26 -4.38 8.09
N ASP A 142 -5.80 -3.43 7.38
CA ASP A 142 -7.19 -2.99 7.39
C ASP A 142 -7.80 -3.27 6.02
N TRP A 143 -8.95 -3.93 5.97
CA TRP A 143 -9.58 -4.36 4.72
C TRP A 143 -9.79 -3.20 3.75
N ALA A 144 -10.36 -2.10 4.22
CA ALA A 144 -10.69 -0.96 3.38
C ALA A 144 -9.44 -0.25 2.85
N LEU A 145 -8.44 -0.06 3.70
CA LEU A 145 -7.22 0.66 3.33
C LEU A 145 -6.30 -0.18 2.47
N ASN A 146 -6.21 -1.48 2.78
CA ASN A 146 -5.40 -2.40 2.00
C ASN A 146 -5.97 -2.55 0.59
N ASP A 147 -7.28 -2.80 0.45
CA ASP A 147 -7.96 -2.86 -0.83
C ASP A 147 -7.79 -1.57 -1.64
N ALA A 148 -8.13 -0.41 -1.04
CA ALA A 148 -8.00 0.88 -1.72
C ALA A 148 -6.56 1.14 -2.21
N GLY A 149 -5.55 0.84 -1.39
CA GLY A 149 -4.13 1.02 -1.74
C GLY A 149 -3.67 0.09 -2.86
N TRP A 150 -4.09 -1.17 -2.85
CA TRP A 150 -3.78 -2.14 -3.89
C TRP A 150 -4.46 -1.80 -5.22
N GLN A 151 -5.75 -1.46 -5.19
CA GLN A 151 -6.47 -1.03 -6.37
C GLN A 151 -5.94 0.29 -6.94
N TRP A 152 -5.51 1.22 -6.06
CA TRP A 152 -4.84 2.45 -6.50
C TRP A 152 -3.55 2.14 -7.27
N SER A 153 -2.70 1.28 -6.73
CA SER A 153 -1.41 0.90 -7.34
C SER A 153 -1.60 0.13 -8.66
N ALA A 154 -2.59 -0.75 -8.71
CA ALA A 154 -2.94 -1.50 -9.92
C ALA A 154 -3.58 -0.65 -11.02
N GLY A 155 -4.10 0.54 -10.68
CA GLY A 155 -4.77 1.42 -11.63
C GLY A 155 -6.26 1.13 -11.83
N CYS A 156 -6.86 0.28 -11.00
CA CYS A 156 -8.24 -0.20 -11.13
C CYS A 156 -9.21 0.33 -10.05
N GLY A 157 -8.71 1.12 -9.09
CA GLY A 157 -9.52 1.69 -8.02
C GLY A 157 -10.30 2.95 -8.41
N CYS A 158 -11.08 3.48 -7.47
CA CYS A 158 -11.89 4.69 -7.63
C CYS A 158 -11.03 5.91 -7.98
N ASP A 159 -10.01 6.19 -7.16
CA ASP A 159 -9.04 7.28 -7.34
C ASP A 159 -7.66 6.73 -7.76
N ALA A 160 -7.68 5.73 -8.65
CA ALA A 160 -6.47 5.04 -9.04
C ALA A 160 -5.54 5.91 -9.88
N GLN A 161 -4.23 5.72 -9.67
CA GLN A 161 -3.24 6.27 -10.60
C GLN A 161 -3.48 5.76 -12.03
N PRO A 162 -3.14 6.55 -13.06
CA PRO A 162 -3.24 6.08 -14.43
C PRO A 162 -2.48 4.78 -14.66
N TRP A 163 -3.05 3.85 -15.43
CA TRP A 163 -2.42 2.55 -15.69
C TRP A 163 -0.98 2.67 -16.21
N PHE A 164 -0.71 3.61 -17.08
CA PHE A 164 0.61 3.82 -17.69
C PHE A 164 1.64 4.43 -16.72
N ARG A 165 1.24 4.89 -15.54
CA ARG A 165 2.17 5.38 -14.52
C ARG A 165 2.78 4.19 -13.78
N ILE A 166 3.99 3.84 -14.19
CA ILE A 166 4.77 2.74 -13.63
C ILE A 166 5.91 3.32 -12.80
N PHE A 167 6.04 2.89 -11.55
CA PHE A 167 7.18 3.27 -10.73
C PHE A 167 8.42 2.48 -11.17
N ASN A 168 9.50 3.20 -11.50
CA ASN A 168 10.81 2.57 -11.67
C ASN A 168 11.40 2.30 -10.28
N PRO A 169 11.58 1.04 -9.84
CA PRO A 169 12.01 0.73 -8.48
C PRO A 169 13.42 1.25 -8.17
N VAL A 170 14.32 1.29 -9.16
CA VAL A 170 15.68 1.84 -8.98
C VAL A 170 15.62 3.34 -8.67
N THR A 171 14.91 4.10 -9.49
CA THR A 171 14.75 5.55 -9.27
C THR A 171 14.02 5.86 -7.97
N GLN A 172 13.03 5.01 -7.58
CA GLN A 172 12.33 5.20 -6.30
C GLN A 172 13.26 4.93 -5.12
N GLY A 173 14.09 3.88 -5.18
CA GLY A 173 15.11 3.62 -4.16
C GLY A 173 16.08 4.79 -4.04
N GLN A 174 16.73 5.19 -5.11
CA GLN A 174 17.68 6.31 -5.12
C GLN A 174 17.10 7.62 -4.55
N LYS A 175 15.82 7.86 -4.76
CA LYS A 175 15.16 9.10 -4.31
C LYS A 175 14.72 9.07 -2.84
N PHE A 176 14.24 7.95 -2.36
CA PHE A 176 13.53 7.85 -1.08
C PHE A 176 14.21 6.95 -0.05
N ASP A 177 15.25 6.24 -0.47
CA ASP A 177 16.10 5.35 0.31
C ASP A 177 17.54 5.40 -0.22
N PRO A 178 18.18 6.60 -0.18
CA PRO A 178 19.46 6.81 -0.86
C PRO A 178 20.68 6.26 -0.11
N ASP A 179 20.55 5.86 1.18
CA ASP A 179 21.66 5.44 2.05
C ASP A 179 21.86 3.93 2.10
#